data_ee44c2e57822412dfe86f928afea203a
#
_entry.id   ee44c2e57822412dfe86f928afea203a
#
_cell.length_a   1.000
_cell.length_b   1.000
_cell.length_c   1.000
_cell.angle_alpha   90.00
_cell.angle_beta   90.00
_cell.angle_gamma   90.00
#
_symmetry.space_group_name_H-M   'P 1'
#
loop_
_entity.id
_entity.type
_entity.pdbx_description
1 polymer ?
#
loop_
_entity_poly.entity_id
_entity_poly.type
_entity_poly.pdbx_seq_one_letter_code
_entity_poly.pdbx_strand_id
1 'polypeptide(L)'
;MRNIHAPYITGDTWIHSRALLPNDLKGKVVLVDFWTYSCVNCQKTLPYLKKWWEKYKDKNFLIIGIHTPEFEFEKDKSNVERAAHELGVFWPIVLDNDYVNWNNFANKYWPAKYLVDENGYIVYTHFGEGEYEKTEKAIQSLLKNIKKEHLRKTEKEKHTHHGVCFRPTPEL
;
A
#
# COMPACT_ATOMS: atom_id res chain seq x y z
N MET A 1 -16.36 13.63 7.68
CA MET A 1 -14.90 13.68 7.45
C MET A 1 -14.65 13.84 5.97
N ARG A 2 -13.85 14.83 5.57
CA ARG A 2 -13.45 14.96 4.17
C ARG A 2 -12.50 13.82 3.85
N ASN A 3 -12.84 12.97 2.88
CA ASN A 3 -11.94 11.94 2.36
C ASN A 3 -10.79 12.65 1.64
N ILE A 4 -9.57 12.46 2.14
CA ILE A 4 -8.37 13.04 1.55
C ILE A 4 -7.79 12.02 0.57
N HIS A 5 -7.69 12.40 -0.70
CA HIS A 5 -7.00 11.59 -1.69
C HIS A 5 -5.51 11.56 -1.39
N ALA A 6 -4.92 10.36 -1.39
CA ALA A 6 -3.48 10.20 -1.20
C ALA A 6 -2.72 10.87 -2.34
N PRO A 7 -1.64 11.62 -2.06
CA PRO A 7 -0.73 12.10 -3.10
C PRO A 7 -0.14 10.94 -3.90
N TYR A 8 0.16 11.17 -5.18
CA TYR A 8 0.91 10.21 -5.97
C TYR A 8 2.31 10.03 -5.38
N ILE A 9 2.73 8.78 -5.28
CA ILE A 9 4.08 8.45 -4.84
C ILE A 9 5.00 8.58 -6.05
N THR A 10 6.03 9.41 -5.92
CA THR A 10 6.99 9.72 -6.98
C THR A 10 8.41 9.33 -6.58
N GLY A 11 9.26 9.14 -7.55
CA GLY A 11 10.69 8.86 -7.35
C GLY A 11 11.24 8.00 -8.47
N ASP A 12 12.52 8.22 -8.77
CA ASP A 12 13.21 7.54 -9.88
C ASP A 12 13.95 6.28 -9.43
N THR A 13 14.24 6.17 -8.13
CA THR A 13 15.02 5.08 -7.58
C THR A 13 14.16 4.20 -6.69
N TRP A 14 13.93 2.97 -7.15
CA TRP A 14 13.15 1.95 -6.47
C TRP A 14 13.99 0.72 -6.15
N ILE A 15 13.66 0.06 -5.05
CA ILE A 15 14.27 -1.19 -4.58
C ILE A 15 13.15 -2.24 -4.49
N HIS A 16 13.41 -3.47 -4.92
CA HIS A 16 12.49 -4.61 -4.95
C HIS A 16 11.31 -4.49 -5.92
N SER A 17 11.25 -3.44 -6.72
CA SER A 17 10.27 -3.30 -7.78
C SER A 17 10.73 -2.29 -8.83
N ARG A 18 10.05 -2.28 -9.97
CA ARG A 18 10.07 -1.12 -10.86
C ARG A 18 9.34 0.06 -10.21
N ALA A 19 9.45 1.23 -10.83
CA ALA A 19 8.63 2.37 -10.41
C ALA A 19 7.15 2.01 -10.47
N LEU A 20 6.45 2.18 -9.36
CA LEU A 20 5.01 1.93 -9.27
C LEU A 20 4.24 3.20 -9.67
N LEU A 21 3.32 3.03 -10.61
CA LEU A 21 2.45 4.10 -11.12
C LEU A 21 1.09 4.05 -10.44
N PRO A 22 0.28 5.12 -10.51
CA PRO A 22 -1.05 5.13 -9.91
C PRO A 22 -1.94 3.95 -10.31
N ASN A 23 -1.87 3.50 -11.56
CA ASN A 23 -2.62 2.33 -12.05
C ASN A 23 -2.19 1.01 -11.38
N ASP A 24 -0.95 0.90 -10.94
CA ASP A 24 -0.46 -0.30 -10.23
C ASP A 24 -1.08 -0.43 -8.83
N LEU A 25 -1.51 0.68 -8.26
CA LEU A 25 -2.09 0.76 -6.90
C LEU A 25 -3.61 0.67 -6.90
N LYS A 26 -4.24 0.91 -8.04
CA LYS A 26 -5.71 0.93 -8.17
C LYS A 26 -6.32 -0.43 -7.80
N GLY A 27 -7.34 -0.40 -6.96
CA GLY A 27 -8.02 -1.60 -6.48
C GLY A 27 -7.29 -2.33 -5.35
N LYS A 28 -6.17 -1.81 -4.88
CA LYS A 28 -5.40 -2.36 -3.76
C LYS A 28 -5.49 -1.49 -2.53
N VAL A 29 -5.45 -2.11 -1.37
CA VAL A 29 -5.18 -1.44 -0.11
C VAL A 29 -3.67 -1.24 0.00
N VAL A 30 -3.24 0.00 0.17
CA VAL A 30 -1.81 0.35 0.23
C VAL A 30 -1.46 0.92 1.60
N LEU A 31 -0.50 0.28 2.27
CA LEU A 31 0.12 0.82 3.47
C LEU A 31 1.39 1.57 3.07
N VAL A 32 1.35 2.88 3.15
CA VAL A 32 2.50 3.75 2.92
C VAL A 32 3.24 3.92 4.24
N ASP A 33 4.51 3.55 4.26
CA ASP A 33 5.37 3.61 5.45
C ASP A 33 6.56 4.52 5.19
N PHE A 34 6.56 5.69 5.82
CA PHE A 34 7.71 6.57 5.86
C PHE A 34 8.71 6.07 6.89
N TRP A 35 9.93 5.80 6.44
CA TRP A 35 10.96 5.21 7.28
C TRP A 35 12.36 5.63 6.85
N THR A 36 13.32 5.32 7.69
CA THR A 36 14.74 5.33 7.34
C THR A 36 15.45 4.22 8.12
N TYR A 37 16.46 3.61 7.54
CA TYR A 37 16.98 2.35 8.06
C TYR A 37 17.70 2.47 9.41
N SER A 38 18.30 3.62 9.74
CA SER A 38 18.98 3.81 11.02
C SER A 38 18.08 4.27 12.17
N CYS A 39 16.81 4.52 11.89
CA CYS A 39 15.82 4.93 12.89
C CYS A 39 15.39 3.75 13.76
N VAL A 40 15.65 3.82 15.07
CA VAL A 40 15.33 2.75 16.02
C VAL A 40 13.83 2.47 16.08
N ASN A 41 13.00 3.49 16.13
CA ASN A 41 11.54 3.32 16.17
C ASN A 41 10.99 2.75 14.85
N CYS A 42 11.60 3.07 13.72
CA CYS A 42 11.29 2.44 12.43
C CYS A 42 11.59 0.93 12.49
N GLN A 43 12.76 0.56 13.00
CA GLN A 43 13.15 -0.85 13.13
C GLN A 43 12.21 -1.64 14.04
N LYS A 44 11.72 -1.04 15.13
CA LYS A 44 10.73 -1.66 16.03
C LYS A 44 9.43 -2.04 15.35
N THR A 45 9.04 -1.32 14.30
CA THR A 45 7.79 -1.60 13.56
C THR A 45 7.93 -2.75 12.56
N LEU A 46 9.15 -3.05 12.11
CA LEU A 46 9.40 -4.01 11.01
C LEU A 46 8.85 -5.43 11.26
N PRO A 47 8.93 -6.02 12.46
CA PRO A 47 8.35 -7.33 12.69
C PRO A 47 6.85 -7.41 12.37
N TYR A 48 6.13 -6.35 12.64
CA TYR A 48 4.68 -6.24 12.35
C TYR A 48 4.41 -6.03 10.86
N LEU A 49 5.17 -5.15 10.21
CA LEU A 49 5.09 -4.96 8.76
C LEU A 49 5.38 -6.26 8.00
N LYS A 50 6.38 -7.03 8.43
CA LYS A 50 6.69 -8.34 7.84
C LYS A 50 5.54 -9.32 7.97
N LYS A 51 4.90 -9.40 9.13
CA LYS A 51 3.72 -10.25 9.36
C LYS A 51 2.57 -9.85 8.44
N TRP A 52 2.28 -8.56 8.32
CA TRP A 52 1.22 -8.08 7.43
C TRP A 52 1.55 -8.33 5.97
N TRP A 53 2.79 -8.12 5.56
CA TRP A 53 3.25 -8.42 4.22
C TRP A 53 3.04 -9.88 3.86
N GLU A 54 3.54 -10.81 4.66
CA GLU A 54 3.38 -12.25 4.44
C GLU A 54 1.92 -12.69 4.44
N LYS A 55 1.09 -12.11 5.31
CA LYS A 55 -0.29 -12.50 5.48
C LYS A 55 -1.21 -11.96 4.38
N TYR A 56 -0.95 -10.75 3.87
CA TYR A 56 -1.89 -10.03 3.02
C TYR A 56 -1.40 -9.73 1.61
N LYS A 57 -0.12 -9.86 1.28
CA LYS A 57 0.45 -9.48 -0.04
C LYS A 57 -0.27 -10.09 -1.25
N ASP A 58 -0.86 -11.27 -1.11
CA ASP A 58 -1.60 -11.95 -2.18
C ASP A 58 -3.11 -11.65 -2.16
N LYS A 59 -3.54 -10.68 -1.36
CA LYS A 59 -4.97 -10.36 -1.11
C LYS A 59 -5.33 -8.91 -1.44
N ASN A 60 -4.81 -8.37 -2.54
CA ASN A 60 -4.99 -6.96 -2.91
C ASN A 60 -4.43 -5.98 -1.86
N PHE A 61 -3.31 -6.34 -1.26
CA PHE A 61 -2.60 -5.53 -0.30
C PHE A 61 -1.16 -5.29 -0.74
N LEU A 62 -0.69 -4.07 -0.54
CA LEU A 62 0.67 -3.66 -0.86
C LEU A 62 1.22 -2.78 0.25
N ILE A 63 2.48 -2.99 0.60
CA ILE A 63 3.26 -2.05 1.41
C ILE A 63 4.22 -1.33 0.48
N ILE A 64 4.28 0.00 0.60
CA ILE A 64 5.32 0.81 -0.04
C ILE A 64 6.09 1.52 1.06
N GLY A 65 7.37 1.22 1.17
CA GLY A 65 8.29 1.95 2.02
C GLY A 65 8.79 3.21 1.30
N ILE A 66 8.50 4.38 1.85
CA ILE A 66 9.10 5.62 1.39
C ILE A 66 10.28 5.92 2.30
N HIS A 67 11.49 5.70 1.77
CA HIS A 67 12.71 5.91 2.51
C HIS A 67 13.16 7.37 2.38
N THR A 68 12.84 8.15 3.41
CA THR A 68 13.22 9.56 3.49
C THR A 68 14.37 9.71 4.47
N PRO A 69 15.56 10.16 4.04
CA PRO A 69 16.74 10.18 4.88
C PRO A 69 16.68 11.27 5.95
N GLU A 70 17.05 10.92 7.17
CA GLU A 70 17.32 11.88 8.24
C GLU A 70 18.77 12.36 8.19
N PHE A 71 19.68 11.47 7.82
CA PHE A 71 21.13 11.73 7.75
C PHE A 71 21.66 11.54 6.33
N GLU A 72 22.79 12.18 6.03
CA GLU A 72 23.41 12.15 4.69
C GLU A 72 23.77 10.73 4.23
N PHE A 73 24.29 9.89 5.13
CA PHE A 73 24.68 8.51 4.80
C PHE A 73 23.48 7.61 4.41
N GLU A 74 22.28 8.01 4.74
CA GLU A 74 21.05 7.30 4.39
C GLU A 74 20.57 7.58 2.96
N LYS A 75 21.19 8.51 2.25
CA LYS A 75 20.87 8.83 0.85
C LYS A 75 21.47 7.85 -0.15
N ASP A 76 22.53 7.14 0.23
CA ASP A 76 23.21 6.20 -0.64
C ASP A 76 22.34 4.95 -0.88
N LYS A 77 22.02 4.67 -2.15
CA LYS A 77 21.19 3.53 -2.54
C LYS A 77 21.76 2.20 -2.04
N SER A 78 23.07 2.01 -2.16
CA SER A 78 23.74 0.78 -1.74
C SER A 78 23.59 0.54 -0.23
N ASN A 79 23.65 1.60 0.57
CA ASN A 79 23.42 1.51 2.02
C ASN A 79 21.98 1.11 2.33
N VAL A 80 21.01 1.70 1.63
CA VAL A 80 19.59 1.36 1.82
C VAL A 80 19.30 -0.09 1.39
N GLU A 81 19.82 -0.53 0.26
CA GLU A 81 19.66 -1.93 -0.22
C GLU A 81 20.23 -2.93 0.78
N ARG A 82 21.44 -2.70 1.26
CA ARG A 82 22.08 -3.57 2.25
C ARG A 82 21.30 -3.60 3.55
N ALA A 83 20.90 -2.46 4.07
CA ALA A 83 20.11 -2.37 5.29
C ALA A 83 18.74 -3.03 5.12
N ALA A 84 18.06 -2.84 4.01
CA ALA A 84 16.80 -3.50 3.71
C ALA A 84 16.94 -5.03 3.72
N HIS A 85 18.00 -5.56 3.10
CA HIS A 85 18.29 -6.99 3.11
C HIS A 85 18.55 -7.50 4.53
N GLU A 86 19.41 -6.85 5.28
CA GLU A 86 19.76 -7.21 6.66
C GLU A 86 18.54 -7.15 7.60
N LEU A 87 17.67 -6.16 7.42
CA LEU A 87 16.46 -5.97 8.21
C LEU A 87 15.28 -6.83 7.73
N GLY A 88 15.41 -7.52 6.60
CA GLY A 88 14.35 -8.36 6.04
C GLY A 88 13.19 -7.56 5.45
N VAL A 89 13.46 -6.41 4.86
CA VAL A 89 12.47 -5.58 4.15
C VAL A 89 12.44 -5.98 2.70
N PHE A 90 11.35 -6.61 2.23
CA PHE A 90 11.23 -7.16 0.88
C PHE A 90 10.09 -6.57 0.05
N TRP A 91 9.31 -5.67 0.61
CA TRP A 91 8.31 -4.89 -0.14
C TRP A 91 8.96 -3.76 -0.94
N PRO A 92 8.25 -3.19 -1.91
CA PRO A 92 8.76 -2.07 -2.68
C PRO A 92 9.18 -0.90 -1.82
N ILE A 93 10.33 -0.33 -2.14
CA ILE A 93 10.89 0.84 -1.47
C ILE A 93 11.19 1.89 -2.54
N VAL A 94 10.80 3.13 -2.31
CA VAL A 94 11.23 4.28 -3.10
C VAL A 94 12.12 5.18 -2.25
N LEU A 95 13.23 5.64 -2.83
CA LEU A 95 14.11 6.62 -2.19
C LEU A 95 13.51 8.02 -2.34
N ASP A 96 13.37 8.70 -1.22
CA ASP A 96 12.79 10.05 -1.13
C ASP A 96 13.83 11.06 -0.66
N ASN A 97 15.01 11.02 -1.29
CA ASN A 97 16.16 11.80 -0.86
C ASN A 97 15.96 13.32 -0.87
N ASP A 98 15.04 13.79 -1.72
CA ASP A 98 14.70 15.22 -1.85
C ASP A 98 13.43 15.61 -1.07
N TYR A 99 12.88 14.71 -0.27
CA TYR A 99 11.69 14.95 0.57
C TYR A 99 10.42 15.30 -0.23
N VAL A 100 10.32 14.91 -1.49
CA VAL A 100 9.15 15.22 -2.34
C VAL A 100 7.90 14.53 -1.81
N ASN A 101 7.96 13.22 -1.58
CA ASN A 101 6.83 12.48 -1.02
C ASN A 101 6.53 12.90 0.42
N TRP A 102 7.56 13.09 1.21
CA TRP A 102 7.43 13.60 2.59
C TRP A 102 6.61 14.87 2.64
N ASN A 103 6.95 15.85 1.80
CA ASN A 103 6.25 17.12 1.74
C ASN A 103 4.84 16.98 1.16
N ASN A 104 4.65 16.16 0.12
CA ASN A 104 3.33 15.94 -0.49
C ASN A 104 2.33 15.31 0.47
N PHE A 105 2.79 14.41 1.35
CA PHE A 105 1.97 13.83 2.43
C PHE A 105 1.87 14.75 3.65
N ALA A 106 2.53 15.89 3.65
CA ALA A 106 2.68 16.75 4.82
C ALA A 106 3.18 15.97 6.06
N ASN A 107 4.08 15.01 5.83
CA ASN A 107 4.61 14.17 6.89
C ASN A 107 5.57 14.93 7.79
N LYS A 108 5.66 14.51 9.06
CA LYS A 108 6.52 15.16 10.09
C LYS A 108 7.29 14.16 10.94
N TYR A 109 7.06 12.85 10.77
CA TYR A 109 7.57 11.85 11.69
C TYR A 109 8.17 10.62 10.98
N TRP A 110 9.18 10.03 11.62
CA TRP A 110 9.66 8.68 11.38
C TRP A 110 9.41 7.80 12.61
N PRO A 111 8.77 6.63 12.47
CA PRO A 111 7.99 6.17 11.32
C PRO A 111 6.63 6.85 11.23
N ALA A 112 6.05 6.85 10.05
CA ALA A 112 4.69 7.31 9.82
C ALA A 112 3.97 6.41 8.83
N LYS A 113 2.76 6.01 9.14
CA LYS A 113 1.94 5.10 8.33
C LYS A 113 0.68 5.79 7.85
N TYR A 114 0.42 5.65 6.56
CA TYR A 114 -0.80 6.11 5.90
C TYR A 114 -1.44 4.93 5.20
N LEU A 115 -2.64 4.56 5.61
CA LEU A 115 -3.39 3.48 4.99
C LEU A 115 -4.33 4.06 3.94
N VAL A 116 -4.15 3.62 2.71
CA VAL A 116 -4.87 4.09 1.53
C VAL A 116 -5.80 2.98 1.06
N ASP A 117 -7.08 3.33 0.85
CA ASP A 117 -8.09 2.38 0.37
C ASP A 117 -7.94 2.09 -1.14
N GLU A 118 -8.77 1.18 -1.64
CA GLU A 118 -8.79 0.76 -3.05
C GLU A 118 -9.14 1.88 -4.03
N ASN A 119 -9.72 2.97 -3.54
CA ASN A 119 -10.08 4.15 -4.33
C ASN A 119 -9.05 5.29 -4.23
N GLY A 120 -7.96 5.08 -3.48
CA GLY A 120 -6.88 6.04 -3.35
C GLY A 120 -7.04 7.07 -2.23
N TYR A 121 -7.95 6.85 -1.28
CA TYR A 121 -8.17 7.75 -0.14
C TYR A 121 -7.43 7.29 1.10
N ILE A 122 -6.82 8.25 1.82
CA ILE A 122 -6.24 8.00 3.14
C ILE A 122 -7.38 7.82 4.14
N VAL A 123 -7.46 6.64 4.75
CA VAL A 123 -8.53 6.28 5.69
C VAL A 123 -8.04 6.06 7.11
N TYR A 124 -6.75 5.91 7.30
CA TYR A 124 -6.13 5.71 8.60
C TYR A 124 -4.68 6.20 8.59
N THR A 125 -4.27 6.80 9.69
CA THR A 125 -2.89 7.24 9.90
C THR A 125 -2.41 6.83 11.28
N HIS A 126 -1.13 6.49 11.39
CA HIS A 126 -0.46 6.28 12.66
C HIS A 126 0.96 6.81 12.61
N PHE A 127 1.34 7.61 13.59
CA PHE A 127 2.66 8.21 13.72
C PHE A 127 3.41 7.60 14.89
N GLY A 128 4.69 7.27 14.67
CA GLY A 128 5.50 6.60 15.65
C GLY A 128 5.29 5.07 15.66
N GLU A 129 5.88 4.41 16.63
CA GLU A 129 5.71 2.98 16.85
C GLU A 129 4.46 2.70 17.71
N GLY A 130 4.00 1.45 17.75
CA GLY A 130 2.86 1.04 18.57
C GLY A 130 1.54 0.92 17.81
N GLU A 131 0.46 0.69 18.54
CA GLU A 131 -0.92 0.50 18.06
C GLU A 131 -1.08 -0.50 16.89
N TYR A 132 -0.31 -1.57 16.90
CA TYR A 132 -0.24 -2.53 15.81
C TYR A 132 -1.56 -3.28 15.56
N GLU A 133 -2.27 -3.63 16.62
CA GLU A 133 -3.59 -4.28 16.48
C GLU A 133 -4.61 -3.38 15.80
N LYS A 134 -4.60 -2.09 16.13
CA LYS A 134 -5.48 -1.09 15.54
C LYS A 134 -5.19 -0.90 14.06
N THR A 135 -3.92 -0.83 13.69
CA THR A 135 -3.49 -0.75 12.29
C THR A 135 -3.90 -2.01 11.51
N GLU A 136 -3.67 -3.19 12.05
CA GLU A 136 -4.06 -4.45 11.41
C GLU A 136 -5.57 -4.57 11.24
N LYS A 137 -6.36 -4.18 12.23
CA LYS A 137 -7.83 -4.15 12.11
C LYS A 137 -8.30 -3.22 10.99
N ALA A 138 -7.66 -2.06 10.82
CA ALA A 138 -7.96 -1.17 9.71
C ALA A 138 -7.65 -1.81 8.36
N ILE A 139 -6.52 -2.49 8.22
CA ILE A 139 -6.16 -3.26 7.02
C ILE A 139 -7.22 -4.34 6.73
N GLN A 140 -7.55 -5.16 7.72
CA GLN A 140 -8.52 -6.24 7.58
C GLN A 140 -9.90 -5.73 7.17
N SER A 141 -10.34 -4.62 7.73
CA SER A 141 -11.63 -4.01 7.40
C SER A 141 -11.71 -3.61 5.93
N LEU A 142 -10.66 -2.98 5.39
CA LEU A 142 -10.60 -2.60 3.98
C LEU A 142 -10.56 -3.81 3.05
N LEU A 143 -9.82 -4.84 3.39
CA LEU A 143 -9.72 -6.07 2.59
C LEU A 143 -11.04 -6.84 2.56
N LYS A 144 -11.80 -6.85 3.65
CA LYS A 144 -13.16 -7.43 3.69
C LYS A 144 -14.12 -6.68 2.76
N ASN A 145 -14.02 -5.37 2.69
CA ASN A 145 -14.89 -4.56 1.82
C ASN A 145 -14.62 -4.87 0.34
N ILE A 146 -13.37 -5.00 -0.07
CA ILE A 146 -13.00 -5.39 -1.44
C ILE A 146 -13.61 -6.76 -1.79
N LYS A 147 -13.50 -7.74 -0.91
CA LYS A 147 -14.05 -9.08 -1.11
C LYS A 147 -15.57 -9.05 -1.27
N LYS A 148 -16.27 -8.26 -0.47
CA LYS A 148 -17.75 -8.11 -0.57
C LYS A 148 -18.18 -7.47 -1.88
N GLU A 149 -17.47 -6.44 -2.34
CA GLU A 149 -17.77 -5.79 -3.63
C GLU A 149 -17.54 -6.73 -4.82
N HIS A 150 -16.47 -7.53 -4.76
CA HIS A 150 -16.18 -8.52 -5.81
C HIS A 150 -17.29 -9.59 -5.90
N LEU A 151 -17.76 -10.09 -4.76
CA LEU A 151 -18.86 -11.04 -4.71
C LEU A 151 -20.17 -10.46 -5.27
N ARG A 152 -20.50 -9.22 -4.93
CA ARG A 152 -21.70 -8.53 -5.45
C ARG A 152 -21.65 -8.32 -6.97
N LYS A 153 -20.47 -8.02 -7.53
CA LYS A 153 -20.28 -7.87 -8.97
C LYS A 153 -20.48 -9.20 -9.70
N THR A 154 -19.90 -10.28 -9.19
CA THR A 154 -20.05 -11.63 -9.75
C THR A 154 -21.49 -12.16 -9.69
N GLU A 155 -22.23 -11.83 -8.66
CA GLU A 155 -23.67 -12.19 -8.57
C GLU A 155 -24.52 -11.41 -9.58
N LYS A 156 -24.25 -10.13 -9.77
CA LYS A 156 -24.94 -9.31 -10.78
C LYS A 156 -24.65 -9.79 -12.21
N GLU A 157 -23.43 -10.16 -12.53
CA GLU A 157 -23.05 -10.70 -13.84
C GLU A 157 -23.72 -12.04 -14.13
N LYS A 158 -23.90 -12.91 -13.14
CA LYS A 158 -24.63 -14.18 -13.28
C LYS A 158 -26.12 -13.98 -13.55
N HIS A 159 -26.72 -12.90 -13.02
CA HIS A 159 -28.15 -12.60 -13.23
C HIS A 159 -28.42 -11.92 -14.59
N THR A 160 -27.43 -11.28 -15.20
CA THR A 160 -27.57 -10.66 -16.53
C THR A 160 -27.42 -11.66 -17.68
N HIS A 161 -26.85 -12.83 -17.46
CA HIS A 161 -26.72 -13.88 -18.48
C HIS A 161 -27.92 -14.84 -18.62
N HIS A 162 -28.95 -14.70 -17.82
CA HIS A 162 -30.13 -15.55 -17.90
C HIS A 162 -31.28 -14.98 -18.74
N GLY A 163 -31.04 -13.97 -19.56
CA GLY A 163 -32.06 -13.27 -20.34
C GLY A 163 -31.99 -13.39 -21.86
N VAL A 164 -31.32 -14.39 -22.44
CA VAL A 164 -31.37 -14.61 -23.90
C VAL A 164 -32.33 -15.75 -24.21
N CYS A 165 -33.59 -15.43 -24.42
CA CYS A 165 -34.54 -16.33 -25.07
C CYS A 165 -34.17 -16.43 -26.58
N PHE A 166 -33.71 -17.59 -27.00
CA PHE A 166 -33.67 -17.94 -28.43
C PHE A 166 -35.13 -18.14 -28.90
N ARG A 167 -35.61 -17.33 -29.84
CA ARG A 167 -36.79 -17.64 -30.61
C ARG A 167 -36.35 -18.52 -31.79
N PRO A 168 -36.89 -19.71 -31.97
CA PRO A 168 -36.67 -20.45 -33.21
C PRO A 168 -37.36 -19.73 -34.36
N THR A 169 -36.63 -19.52 -35.45
CA THR A 169 -37.19 -19.05 -36.73
C THR A 169 -38.11 -20.14 -37.30
N PRO A 170 -39.30 -19.83 -37.75
CA PRO A 170 -40.11 -20.81 -38.46
C PRO A 170 -39.46 -21.10 -39.84
N GLU A 171 -39.26 -22.39 -40.08
CA GLU A 171 -38.91 -22.86 -41.44
C GLU A 171 -40.10 -22.66 -42.39
N LEU A 172 -39.82 -22.13 -43.56
CA LEU A 172 -40.68 -22.07 -44.73
C LEU A 172 -40.56 -23.38 -45.53
#